data_26355a3bb6dcc4b0fafb454476af0432
#
_entry.id   26355a3bb6dcc4b0fafb454476af0432
#
_cell.length_a   1.000
_cell.length_b   1.000
_cell.length_c   1.000
_cell.angle_alpha   90.00
_cell.angle_beta   90.00
_cell.angle_gamma   90.00
#
_symmetry.space_group_name_H-M   'P 1'
#
loop_
_entity.id
_entity.type
_entity.pdbx_description
1 polymer ?
#
loop_
_entity_poly.entity_id
_entity_poly.type
_entity_poly.pdbx_seq_one_letter_code
_entity_poly.pdbx_strand_id
1 'polypeptide(L)'
;YQYLVTVMDVLNKNNFDKSYGWKNWIIKKLLTNESTKEDILNFIANQGNENDVRDLNDNNEKSLIKNILQLNDKSVEDLMVPRSEIVSLDYDQTYTEILDVIKEESHSRMPVYKKNLDNIVGFLHVKDFIKTDEEDFDINLILREVLYVAPKSPILDFLETMRSSKIHLGLVVDGVGGVN
;
A
#
# COMPACT_ATOMS: atom_id res chain seq x y z
N TYR A 1 -14.22 14.89 -0.88
CA TYR A 1 -14.23 13.60 -0.15
C TYR A 1 -12.80 13.05 -0.21
N GLN A 2 -12.15 12.89 0.95
CA GLN A 2 -10.81 12.31 1.05
C GLN A 2 -10.92 10.90 1.64
N TYR A 3 -10.16 9.97 1.07
CA TYR A 3 -10.01 8.59 1.53
C TYR A 3 -8.53 8.28 1.67
N LEU A 4 -8.18 7.36 2.56
CA LEU A 4 -6.80 6.98 2.83
C LEU A 4 -6.48 5.62 2.21
N VAL A 5 -5.35 5.49 1.55
CA VAL A 5 -4.77 4.21 1.16
C VAL A 5 -3.45 4.03 1.87
N THR A 6 -3.42 3.07 2.77
CA THR A 6 -2.17 2.58 3.36
C THR A 6 -1.88 1.21 2.77
N VAL A 7 -0.87 1.12 1.92
CA VAL A 7 -0.39 -0.16 1.42
C VAL A 7 0.71 -0.63 2.36
N MET A 8 0.34 -1.53 3.26
CA MET A 8 1.27 -2.15 4.21
C MET A 8 2.19 -3.18 3.54
N ASP A 9 3.44 -3.12 3.88
CA ASP A 9 4.50 -4.14 4.09
C ASP A 9 4.44 -5.52 3.39
N VAL A 10 3.61 -5.75 2.39
CA VAL A 10 3.48 -7.08 1.74
C VAL A 10 4.66 -7.41 0.80
N LEU A 11 5.48 -6.42 0.43
CA LEU A 11 6.52 -6.61 -0.58
C LEU A 11 7.97 -6.69 -0.05
N ASN A 12 8.20 -6.71 1.26
CA ASN A 12 9.57 -6.57 1.79
C ASN A 12 10.26 -7.86 2.27
N LYS A 13 9.82 -9.03 1.86
CA LYS A 13 10.57 -10.27 2.13
C LYS A 13 10.40 -11.28 1.01
N ASN A 14 11.24 -11.19 -0.03
CA ASN A 14 11.58 -12.42 -0.75
C ASN A 14 12.90 -12.27 -1.49
N ASN A 15 13.91 -12.98 -1.00
CA ASN A 15 15.10 -13.39 -1.73
C ASN A 15 14.67 -14.31 -2.86
N PHE A 16 14.89 -13.88 -4.10
CA PHE A 16 14.72 -14.76 -5.27
C PHE A 16 15.90 -15.72 -5.33
N ASP A 17 15.66 -16.97 -5.01
CA ASP A 17 16.62 -18.05 -5.30
C ASP A 17 16.22 -18.80 -6.58
N LYS A 18 17.27 -19.21 -7.32
CA LYS A 18 17.18 -19.76 -8.68
C LYS A 18 16.62 -21.16 -8.66
N SER A 19 15.71 -21.44 -9.59
CA SER A 19 15.38 -22.74 -10.17
C SER A 19 13.91 -23.14 -10.16
N TYR A 20 13.15 -22.69 -11.17
CA TYR A 20 11.96 -23.45 -11.58
C TYR A 20 11.64 -23.16 -13.06
N GLY A 21 11.59 -24.20 -13.88
CA GLY A 21 11.35 -24.10 -15.34
C GLY A 21 10.03 -23.42 -15.73
N TRP A 22 9.01 -23.47 -14.86
CA TRP A 22 7.71 -22.81 -15.07
C TRP A 22 7.77 -21.28 -14.93
N LYS A 23 8.64 -20.75 -14.05
CA LYS A 23 8.86 -19.30 -13.91
C LYS A 23 9.39 -18.70 -15.20
N ASN A 24 10.34 -19.40 -15.84
CA ASN A 24 10.87 -18.99 -17.15
C ASN A 24 9.83 -19.05 -18.26
N TRP A 25 8.91 -19.99 -18.20
CA TRP A 25 7.81 -20.10 -19.17
C TRP A 25 6.81 -18.92 -19.00
N ILE A 26 6.41 -18.61 -17.76
CA ILE A 26 5.54 -17.45 -17.46
C ILE A 26 6.21 -16.16 -17.91
N ILE A 27 7.48 -15.94 -17.57
CA ILE A 27 8.23 -14.75 -17.98
C ILE A 27 8.30 -14.66 -19.50
N LYS A 28 8.60 -15.76 -20.19
CA LYS A 28 8.65 -15.80 -21.66
C LYS A 28 7.28 -15.49 -22.28
N LYS A 29 6.22 -16.03 -21.71
CA LYS A 29 4.85 -15.83 -22.21
C LYS A 29 4.31 -14.42 -21.94
N LEU A 30 4.64 -13.83 -20.80
CA LEU A 30 4.33 -12.41 -20.48
C LEU A 30 5.09 -11.45 -21.40
N LEU A 31 6.33 -11.77 -21.78
CA LEU A 31 7.15 -10.94 -22.67
C LEU A 31 6.73 -11.02 -24.14
N THR A 32 6.03 -12.08 -24.56
CA THR A 32 5.62 -12.28 -25.97
C THR A 32 4.25 -11.71 -26.31
N ASN A 33 3.54 -11.08 -25.36
CA ASN A 33 2.24 -10.42 -25.56
C ASN A 33 1.12 -11.31 -26.16
N GLU A 34 1.28 -12.64 -26.18
CA GLU A 34 0.35 -13.59 -26.81
C GLU A 34 -0.58 -14.32 -25.83
N SER A 35 -0.41 -14.10 -24.51
CA SER A 35 -1.26 -14.77 -23.51
C SER A 35 -2.24 -13.83 -22.87
N THR A 36 -3.50 -14.22 -22.87
CA THR A 36 -4.52 -13.57 -22.06
C THR A 36 -4.32 -13.90 -20.58
N LYS A 37 -4.75 -13.01 -19.68
CA LYS A 37 -4.80 -13.24 -18.23
C LYS A 37 -5.41 -14.59 -17.88
N GLU A 38 -6.46 -15.00 -18.60
CA GLU A 38 -7.17 -16.27 -18.44
C GLU A 38 -6.29 -17.49 -18.73
N ASP A 39 -5.42 -17.44 -19.74
CA ASP A 39 -4.48 -18.51 -20.04
C ASP A 39 -3.49 -18.75 -18.91
N ILE A 40 -3.02 -17.68 -18.27
CA ILE A 40 -2.10 -17.76 -17.14
C ILE A 40 -2.81 -18.32 -15.91
N LEU A 41 -4.03 -17.85 -15.62
CA LEU A 41 -4.86 -18.37 -14.53
C LEU A 41 -5.21 -19.85 -14.71
N ASN A 42 -5.58 -20.25 -15.93
CA ASN A 42 -5.88 -21.65 -16.26
C ASN A 42 -4.63 -22.53 -16.14
N PHE A 43 -3.47 -22.04 -16.58
CA PHE A 43 -2.21 -22.77 -16.41
C PHE A 43 -1.86 -23.00 -14.93
N ILE A 44 -2.02 -21.95 -14.09
CA ILE A 44 -1.78 -22.05 -12.65
C ILE A 44 -2.78 -23.00 -11.99
N ALA A 45 -4.06 -22.99 -12.41
CA ALA A 45 -5.11 -23.85 -11.89
C ALA A 45 -4.91 -25.32 -12.26
N ASN A 46 -4.44 -25.61 -13.49
CA ASN A 46 -4.33 -26.97 -14.02
C ASN A 46 -3.05 -27.70 -13.60
N GLN A 47 -2.05 -27.04 -13.05
CA GLN A 47 -0.83 -27.69 -12.54
C GLN A 47 -0.99 -28.35 -11.16
N GLY A 48 -2.20 -28.39 -10.60
CA GLY A 48 -2.51 -29.00 -9.30
C GLY A 48 -2.66 -30.53 -9.30
N ASN A 49 -2.44 -31.23 -10.41
CA ASN A 49 -2.60 -32.69 -10.52
C ASN A 49 -1.34 -33.32 -11.10
N GLU A 50 -0.33 -33.56 -10.28
CA GLU A 50 0.57 -34.74 -10.42
C GLU A 50 1.59 -34.73 -9.26
N ASN A 51 1.47 -35.76 -8.44
CA ASN A 51 2.40 -36.44 -7.52
C ASN A 51 3.84 -35.89 -7.40
N ASP A 52 4.05 -34.81 -6.62
CA ASP A 52 5.40 -34.56 -6.08
C ASP A 52 5.31 -33.91 -4.68
N VAL A 53 5.94 -34.57 -3.71
CA VAL A 53 5.93 -34.28 -2.26
C VAL A 53 6.77 -33.01 -1.90
N ARG A 54 6.97 -32.07 -2.85
CA ARG A 54 7.69 -30.80 -2.64
C ARG A 54 6.78 -29.55 -2.57
N ASP A 55 5.48 -29.76 -2.43
CA ASP A 55 4.39 -28.84 -2.82
C ASP A 55 3.94 -27.80 -1.79
N LEU A 56 4.53 -27.66 -0.63
CA LEU A 56 4.03 -26.68 0.35
C LEU A 56 4.39 -25.23 -0.02
N ASN A 57 5.47 -24.99 -0.77
CA ASN A 57 5.85 -23.65 -1.24
C ASN A 57 5.16 -23.26 -2.53
N ASP A 58 4.82 -24.23 -3.40
CA ASP A 58 4.24 -23.98 -4.71
C ASP A 58 2.81 -23.42 -4.64
N ASN A 59 2.01 -23.87 -3.67
CA ASN A 59 0.66 -23.36 -3.46
C ASN A 59 0.63 -21.89 -3.00
N ASN A 60 1.59 -21.47 -2.19
CA ASN A 60 1.72 -20.08 -1.75
C ASN A 60 2.16 -19.18 -2.92
N GLU A 61 3.10 -19.63 -3.75
CA GLU A 61 3.56 -18.86 -4.92
C GLU A 61 2.43 -18.71 -5.96
N LYS A 62 1.68 -19.77 -6.25
CA LYS A 62 0.51 -19.74 -7.15
C LYS A 62 -0.55 -18.77 -6.64
N SER A 63 -0.84 -18.83 -5.34
CA SER A 63 -1.79 -17.90 -4.69
C SER A 63 -1.34 -16.45 -4.81
N LEU A 64 -0.06 -16.17 -4.60
CA LEU A 64 0.50 -14.82 -4.77
C LEU A 64 0.37 -14.31 -6.20
N ILE A 65 0.71 -15.14 -7.20
CA ILE A 65 0.57 -14.76 -8.62
C ILE A 65 -0.90 -14.49 -8.97
N LYS A 66 -1.81 -15.35 -8.51
CA LYS A 66 -3.25 -15.14 -8.69
C LYS A 66 -3.71 -13.81 -8.09
N ASN A 67 -3.29 -13.51 -6.87
CA ASN A 67 -3.62 -12.25 -6.19
C ASN A 67 -3.09 -11.03 -6.96
N ILE A 68 -1.84 -11.10 -7.46
CA ILE A 68 -1.26 -10.03 -8.29
C ILE A 68 -2.06 -9.82 -9.58
N LEU A 69 -2.46 -10.90 -10.26
CA LEU A 69 -3.27 -10.81 -11.47
C LEU A 69 -4.66 -10.23 -11.20
N GLN A 70 -5.23 -10.49 -10.01
CA GLN A 70 -6.50 -9.90 -9.59
C GLN A 70 -6.37 -8.40 -9.26
N LEU A 71 -5.20 -7.96 -8.78
CA LEU A 71 -4.96 -6.54 -8.52
C LEU A 71 -4.90 -5.70 -9.81
N ASN A 72 -4.57 -6.30 -10.94
CA ASN A 72 -4.50 -5.59 -12.22
C ASN A 72 -5.83 -4.93 -12.65
N ASP A 73 -6.96 -5.48 -12.18
CA ASP A 73 -8.31 -4.97 -12.50
C ASP A 73 -8.86 -4.05 -11.39
N LYS A 74 -8.05 -3.77 -10.35
CA LYS A 74 -8.45 -2.96 -9.21
C LYS A 74 -8.02 -1.51 -9.37
N SER A 75 -8.88 -0.62 -8.95
CA SER A 75 -8.59 0.80 -8.76
C SER A 75 -8.28 1.10 -7.29
N VAL A 76 -7.77 2.28 -7.04
CA VAL A 76 -7.47 2.76 -5.69
C VAL A 76 -8.73 2.75 -4.81
N GLU A 77 -9.90 3.12 -5.36
CA GLU A 77 -11.18 3.14 -4.63
C GLU A 77 -11.61 1.76 -4.12
N ASP A 78 -11.19 0.67 -4.77
CA ASP A 78 -11.52 -0.70 -4.35
C ASP A 78 -10.79 -1.12 -3.06
N LEU A 79 -9.73 -0.40 -2.68
CA LEU A 79 -8.85 -0.74 -1.56
C LEU A 79 -8.66 0.38 -0.54
N MET A 80 -9.25 1.55 -0.78
CA MET A 80 -9.13 2.69 0.13
C MET A 80 -9.93 2.48 1.42
N VAL A 81 -9.41 3.07 2.49
CA VAL A 81 -10.13 3.15 3.78
C VAL A 81 -11.11 4.31 3.72
N PRO A 82 -12.39 4.10 4.07
CA PRO A 82 -13.40 5.16 4.14
C PRO A 82 -13.01 6.28 5.11
N ARG A 83 -13.41 7.51 4.79
CA ARG A 83 -13.10 8.69 5.62
C ARG A 83 -13.50 8.53 7.10
N SER A 84 -14.62 7.86 7.36
CA SER A 84 -15.13 7.63 8.72
C SER A 84 -14.25 6.71 9.56
N GLU A 85 -13.36 5.95 8.93
CA GLU A 85 -12.47 4.98 9.57
C GLU A 85 -11.01 5.47 9.62
N ILE A 86 -10.73 6.69 9.13
CA ILE A 86 -9.38 7.25 9.13
C ILE A 86 -9.04 7.73 10.54
N VAL A 87 -8.06 7.08 11.15
CA VAL A 87 -7.40 7.58 12.35
C VAL A 87 -6.41 8.67 11.94
N SER A 88 -6.58 9.86 12.46
CA SER A 88 -5.80 11.05 12.11
C SER A 88 -5.49 11.90 13.34
N LEU A 89 -4.45 12.73 13.23
CA LEU A 89 -3.98 13.63 14.29
C LEU A 89 -4.33 15.07 13.94
N ASP A 90 -4.71 15.85 14.95
CA ASP A 90 -4.79 17.30 14.78
C ASP A 90 -3.38 17.90 14.85
N TYR A 91 -3.09 18.86 13.96
CA TYR A 91 -1.82 19.57 13.92
C TYR A 91 -1.49 20.30 15.22
N ASP A 92 -2.50 20.77 15.95
CA ASP A 92 -2.37 21.55 17.16
C ASP A 92 -2.33 20.66 18.44
N GLN A 93 -2.34 19.32 18.31
CA GLN A 93 -2.21 18.40 19.45
C GLN A 93 -0.82 18.47 20.10
N THR A 94 -0.81 18.31 21.40
CA THR A 94 0.40 18.20 22.22
C THR A 94 1.08 16.84 22.04
N TYR A 95 2.36 16.74 22.44
CA TYR A 95 3.11 15.49 22.45
C TYR A 95 2.38 14.35 23.19
N THR A 96 1.86 14.65 24.39
CA THR A 96 1.14 13.67 25.23
C THR A 96 -0.14 13.18 24.57
N GLU A 97 -0.93 14.06 23.96
CA GLU A 97 -2.15 13.68 23.24
C GLU A 97 -1.87 12.79 22.03
N ILE A 98 -0.83 13.11 21.26
CA ILE A 98 -0.40 12.28 20.12
C ILE A 98 0.10 10.90 20.60
N LEU A 99 0.86 10.87 21.71
CA LEU A 99 1.35 9.63 22.29
C LEU A 99 0.22 8.70 22.72
N ASP A 100 -0.85 9.26 23.26
CA ASP A 100 -2.01 8.48 23.69
C ASP A 100 -2.77 7.90 22.48
N VAL A 101 -2.97 8.67 21.42
CA VAL A 101 -3.53 8.16 20.16
C VAL A 101 -2.65 7.03 19.58
N ILE A 102 -1.33 7.19 19.57
CA ILE A 102 -0.41 6.16 19.08
C ILE A 102 -0.54 4.84 19.86
N LYS A 103 -0.67 4.94 21.20
CA LYS A 103 -0.82 3.75 22.05
C LYS A 103 -2.15 3.03 21.83
N GLU A 104 -3.23 3.80 21.66
CA GLU A 104 -4.58 3.27 21.48
C GLU A 104 -4.75 2.62 20.11
N GLU A 105 -4.37 3.32 19.05
CA GLU A 105 -4.69 2.93 17.67
C GLU A 105 -3.65 2.01 17.03
N SER A 106 -2.42 1.99 17.53
CA SER A 106 -1.33 1.13 17.04
C SER A 106 -1.01 1.26 15.55
N HIS A 107 -1.32 2.41 14.93
CA HIS A 107 -1.02 2.69 13.54
C HIS A 107 0.39 3.26 13.37
N SER A 108 1.12 2.80 12.36
CA SER A 108 2.49 3.26 12.07
C SER A 108 2.54 4.63 11.38
N ARG A 109 1.48 5.00 10.65
CA ARG A 109 1.38 6.23 9.87
C ARG A 109 0.00 6.83 10.04
N MET A 110 -0.06 8.07 10.48
CA MET A 110 -1.32 8.77 10.71
C MET A 110 -1.30 10.10 9.97
N PRO A 111 -2.32 10.40 9.15
CA PRO A 111 -2.48 11.71 8.55
C PRO A 111 -2.59 12.78 9.63
N VAL A 112 -2.03 13.94 9.35
CA VAL A 112 -2.15 15.13 10.21
C VAL A 112 -2.97 16.17 9.47
N TYR A 113 -4.04 16.63 10.10
CA TYR A 113 -4.92 17.65 9.55
C TYR A 113 -4.82 18.96 10.31
N LYS A 114 -5.16 20.07 9.66
CA LYS A 114 -5.29 21.38 10.28
C LYS A 114 -6.72 21.90 10.14
N LYS A 115 -7.40 22.12 11.25
CA LYS A 115 -8.81 22.54 11.39
C LYS A 115 -9.82 21.44 11.06
N ASN A 116 -9.70 20.73 9.96
CA ASN A 116 -10.58 19.63 9.56
C ASN A 116 -9.86 18.65 8.64
N LEU A 117 -10.45 17.48 8.46
CA LEU A 117 -9.90 16.38 7.62
C LEU A 117 -9.81 16.73 6.12
N ASP A 118 -10.38 17.82 5.65
CA ASP A 118 -10.24 18.26 4.25
C ASP A 118 -8.90 18.98 4.02
N ASN A 119 -8.24 19.37 5.10
CA ASN A 119 -6.95 20.05 5.05
C ASN A 119 -5.86 19.19 5.70
N ILE A 120 -5.44 18.14 5.01
CA ILE A 120 -4.31 17.32 5.43
C ILE A 120 -3.00 18.05 5.09
N VAL A 121 -2.17 18.26 6.09
CA VAL A 121 -0.88 18.95 5.94
C VAL A 121 0.30 18.00 5.80
N GLY A 122 0.11 16.72 6.07
CA GLY A 122 1.15 15.70 5.98
C GLY A 122 0.74 14.42 6.71
N PHE A 123 1.70 13.56 6.99
CA PHE A 123 1.50 12.43 7.90
C PHE A 123 2.64 12.31 8.89
N LEU A 124 2.32 11.80 10.07
CA LEU A 124 3.27 11.45 11.10
C LEU A 124 3.61 9.96 11.00
N HIS A 125 4.91 9.64 11.01
CA HIS A 125 5.38 8.27 11.16
C HIS A 125 5.79 8.03 12.60
N VAL A 126 5.19 7.05 13.26
CA VAL A 126 5.44 6.72 14.69
C VAL A 126 6.93 6.58 15.01
N LYS A 127 7.73 6.02 14.10
CA LYS A 127 9.19 5.91 14.30
C LYS A 127 9.91 7.25 14.42
N ASP A 128 9.42 8.30 13.79
CA ASP A 128 10.02 9.63 13.91
C ASP A 128 9.58 10.28 15.22
N PHE A 129 8.31 10.13 15.57
CA PHE A 129 7.77 10.61 16.84
C PHE A 129 8.50 10.01 18.06
N ILE A 130 8.75 8.70 18.07
CA ILE A 130 9.45 8.03 19.19
C ILE A 130 10.90 8.51 19.38
N LYS A 131 11.52 9.11 18.34
CA LYS A 131 12.87 9.66 18.42
C LYS A 131 12.93 11.09 18.96
N THR A 132 11.78 11.71 19.14
CA THR A 132 11.65 13.09 19.60
C THR A 132 11.25 13.07 21.07
N ASP A 133 11.95 13.84 21.89
CA ASP A 133 11.58 14.05 23.29
C ASP A 133 10.50 15.13 23.39
N GLU A 134 9.71 15.10 24.46
CA GLU A 134 8.59 16.05 24.65
C GLU A 134 9.07 17.50 24.68
N GLU A 135 10.25 17.76 25.26
CA GLU A 135 10.83 19.10 25.37
C GLU A 135 11.22 19.72 24.02
N ASP A 136 11.61 18.87 23.04
CA ASP A 136 12.04 19.27 21.70
C ASP A 136 10.96 19.03 20.64
N PHE A 137 9.73 18.70 21.04
CA PHE A 137 8.67 18.33 20.11
C PHE A 137 8.20 19.51 19.28
N ASP A 138 8.41 19.40 17.96
CA ASP A 138 7.79 20.24 16.94
C ASP A 138 7.28 19.35 15.82
N ILE A 139 5.96 19.31 15.65
CA ILE A 139 5.31 18.48 14.64
C ILE A 139 5.82 18.77 13.23
N ASN A 140 6.20 20.02 12.93
CA ASN A 140 6.71 20.43 11.61
C ASN A 140 8.00 19.71 11.23
N LEU A 141 8.84 19.37 12.20
CA LEU A 141 10.12 18.73 11.96
C LEU A 141 9.99 17.24 11.63
N ILE A 142 8.86 16.63 11.99
CA ILE A 142 8.61 15.20 11.81
C ILE A 142 7.47 14.88 10.83
N LEU A 143 6.81 15.92 10.31
CA LEU A 143 5.81 15.76 9.25
C LEU A 143 6.46 15.30 7.95
N ARG A 144 5.81 14.32 7.31
CA ARG A 144 6.18 13.81 6.00
C ARG A 144 5.12 14.15 4.97
N GLU A 145 5.53 14.27 3.71
CA GLU A 145 4.64 14.49 2.59
C GLU A 145 3.73 13.29 2.33
N VAL A 146 2.53 13.54 1.83
CA VAL A 146 1.57 12.53 1.38
C VAL A 146 1.51 12.50 -0.14
N LEU A 147 1.15 11.35 -0.71
CA LEU A 147 0.82 11.26 -2.13
C LEU A 147 -0.68 11.52 -2.32
N TYR A 148 -1.02 12.23 -3.38
CA TYR A 148 -2.42 12.40 -3.80
C TYR A 148 -2.71 11.52 -5.00
N VAL A 149 -3.87 10.88 -5.01
CA VAL A 149 -4.27 9.96 -6.06
C VAL A 149 -5.76 10.06 -6.35
N ALA A 150 -6.15 9.88 -7.62
CA ALA A 150 -7.56 9.83 -7.99
C ALA A 150 -8.17 8.44 -7.67
N PRO A 151 -9.48 8.37 -7.32
CA PRO A 151 -10.14 7.11 -6.97
C PRO A 151 -10.03 6.03 -8.05
N LYS A 152 -10.15 6.42 -9.30
CA LYS A 152 -10.12 5.53 -10.47
C LYS A 152 -8.72 5.16 -10.97
N SER A 153 -7.68 5.63 -10.31
CA SER A 153 -6.31 5.27 -10.69
C SER A 153 -6.08 3.76 -10.53
N PRO A 154 -5.40 3.10 -11.51
CA PRO A 154 -5.02 1.71 -11.37
C PRO A 154 -4.14 1.50 -10.13
N ILE A 155 -4.46 0.50 -9.32
CA ILE A 155 -3.75 0.29 -8.06
C ILE A 155 -2.27 -0.06 -8.26
N LEU A 156 -1.92 -0.78 -9.33
CA LEU A 156 -0.54 -1.15 -9.62
C LEU A 156 0.32 0.06 -9.96
N ASP A 157 -0.21 1.03 -10.72
CA ASP A 157 0.50 2.27 -11.06
C ASP A 157 0.73 3.11 -9.80
N PHE A 158 -0.26 3.13 -8.90
CA PHE A 158 -0.13 3.82 -7.63
C PHE A 158 0.90 3.16 -6.70
N LEU A 159 0.95 1.83 -6.66
CA LEU A 159 1.99 1.08 -5.94
C LEU A 159 3.39 1.38 -6.45
N GLU A 160 3.56 1.49 -7.78
CA GLU A 160 4.84 1.88 -8.37
C GLU A 160 5.24 3.31 -7.99
N THR A 161 4.29 4.23 -7.97
CA THR A 161 4.48 5.61 -7.50
C THR A 161 4.91 5.64 -6.04
N MET A 162 4.25 4.90 -5.15
CA MET A 162 4.63 4.78 -3.75
C MET A 162 6.04 4.22 -3.58
N ARG A 163 6.40 3.21 -4.36
CA ARG A 163 7.73 2.58 -4.32
C ARG A 163 8.82 3.55 -4.77
N SER A 164 8.61 4.26 -5.86
CA SER A 164 9.58 5.20 -6.43
C SER A 164 9.79 6.43 -5.56
N SER A 165 8.71 6.99 -5.00
CA SER A 165 8.76 8.12 -4.07
C SER A 165 9.18 7.75 -2.65
N LYS A 166 9.16 6.47 -2.30
CA LYS A 166 9.36 5.96 -0.92
C LYS A 166 8.33 6.48 0.09
N ILE A 167 7.18 6.95 -0.39
CA ILE A 167 6.05 7.40 0.43
C ILE A 167 5.00 6.29 0.41
N HIS A 168 4.62 5.78 1.58
CA HIS A 168 3.74 4.62 1.73
C HIS A 168 2.37 5.00 2.30
N LEU A 169 1.96 6.24 2.06
CA LEU A 169 0.65 6.75 2.44
C LEU A 169 0.13 7.65 1.35
N GLY A 170 -1.09 7.39 0.88
CA GLY A 170 -1.76 8.16 -0.14
C GLY A 170 -3.12 8.66 0.30
N LEU A 171 -3.46 9.86 -0.09
CA LEU A 171 -4.77 10.46 0.06
C LEU A 171 -5.52 10.39 -1.26
N VAL A 172 -6.71 9.81 -1.22
CA VAL A 172 -7.60 9.78 -2.38
C VAL A 172 -8.40 11.07 -2.41
N VAL A 173 -8.26 11.81 -3.49
CA VAL A 173 -8.95 13.08 -3.71
C VAL A 173 -9.91 12.95 -4.89
N ASP A 174 -11.17 13.32 -4.66
CA ASP A 174 -12.14 13.40 -5.74
C ASP A 174 -11.81 14.62 -6.61
N GLY A 175 -11.82 14.45 -7.94
CA GLY A 175 -11.35 15.43 -8.92
C GLY A 175 -12.10 16.76 -9.00
N VAL A 176 -12.80 17.16 -7.95
CA VAL A 176 -13.47 18.47 -7.81
C VAL A 176 -12.68 19.43 -6.89
N GLY A 177 -11.60 18.97 -6.30
CA GLY A 177 -10.70 19.81 -5.52
C GLY A 177 -9.68 20.51 -6.43
N GLY A 178 -10.13 21.52 -7.16
CA GLY A 178 -9.22 22.40 -7.89
C GLY A 178 -8.23 23.05 -6.91
N VAL A 179 -6.95 22.79 -7.12
CA VAL A 179 -5.88 23.60 -6.55
C VAL A 179 -5.95 24.94 -7.28
N ASN A 180 -6.37 25.98 -6.56
CA ASN A 180 -6.05 27.37 -6.90
C ASN A 180 -4.82 27.81 -6.09
#